data_f0ec31740de48659e9ac73cb44a5cb33
#
_entry.id   f0ec31740de48659e9ac73cb44a5cb33
#
_cell.length_a   1.000
_cell.length_b   1.000
_cell.length_c   1.000
_cell.angle_alpha   90.00
_cell.angle_beta   90.00
_cell.angle_gamma   90.00
#
_symmetry.space_group_name_H-M   'P 1'
#
loop_
_entity.id
_entity.type
_entity.pdbx_description
1 polymer ?
#
loop_
_entity_poly.entity_id
_entity_poly.type
_entity_poly.pdbx_seq_one_letter_code
_entity_poly.pdbx_strand_id
1 'polypeptide(L)'
;MVSDRVGDFIIRLKNAGAINKPTVSVPFSKHVEEIANKLKSLGYVAGVEKGKKPYEFEVTLAYDERGRHKINGVKRVSKPGRRLYTPSAEAHSVKNGMGSRLISTPRGVLTDSEARKVRVGGENLFEIW
;
A
#
# COMPACT_ATOMS: atom_id res chain seq x y z
N MET A 1 -3.28 -21.38 1.10
CA MET A 1 -2.14 -20.46 1.24
C MET A 1 -2.22 -19.33 0.24
N VAL A 2 -2.11 -18.10 0.69
CA VAL A 2 -2.16 -16.94 -0.21
C VAL A 2 -0.76 -16.70 -0.76
N SER A 3 -0.59 -16.86 -2.07
CA SER A 3 0.69 -16.64 -2.75
C SER A 3 0.94 -15.16 -3.06
N ASP A 4 -0.11 -14.34 -3.04
CA ASP A 4 -0.05 -12.93 -3.38
C ASP A 4 -0.56 -12.08 -2.21
N ARG A 5 0.30 -11.87 -1.22
CA ARG A 5 -0.06 -11.15 0.00
C ARG A 5 -0.31 -9.67 -0.23
N VAL A 6 0.41 -9.06 -1.17
CA VAL A 6 0.22 -7.64 -1.49
C VAL A 6 -1.15 -7.43 -2.15
N GLY A 7 -1.50 -8.27 -3.14
CA GLY A 7 -2.81 -8.19 -3.79
C GLY A 7 -3.95 -8.45 -2.83
N ASP A 8 -3.80 -9.46 -1.96
CA ASP A 8 -4.81 -9.76 -0.94
C ASP A 8 -5.01 -8.56 0.00
N PHE A 9 -3.92 -7.92 0.42
CA PHE A 9 -3.96 -6.76 1.31
C PHE A 9 -4.73 -5.59 0.69
N ILE A 10 -4.37 -5.20 -0.53
CA ILE A 10 -5.00 -4.04 -1.17
C ILE A 10 -6.48 -4.29 -1.48
N ILE A 11 -6.85 -5.52 -1.82
CA ILE A 11 -8.25 -5.90 -2.04
C ILE A 11 -9.04 -5.83 -0.73
N ARG A 12 -8.46 -6.32 0.38
CA ARG A 12 -9.10 -6.24 1.69
C ARG A 12 -9.37 -4.79 2.10
N LEU A 13 -8.40 -3.90 1.87
CA LEU A 13 -8.57 -2.47 2.15
C LEU A 13 -9.68 -1.85 1.30
N LYS A 14 -9.67 -2.13 0.01
CA LYS A 14 -10.65 -1.58 -0.92
C LYS A 14 -12.07 -2.04 -0.57
N ASN A 15 -12.23 -3.34 -0.32
CA ASN A 15 -13.54 -3.91 0.02
C ASN A 15 -14.05 -3.40 1.37
N ALA A 16 -13.19 -3.30 2.36
CA ALA A 16 -13.57 -2.80 3.68
C ALA A 16 -14.00 -1.32 3.60
N GLY A 17 -13.28 -0.52 2.82
CA GLY A 17 -13.64 0.89 2.60
C GLY A 17 -14.97 1.05 1.89
N ALA A 18 -15.30 0.15 0.96
CA ALA A 18 -16.54 0.20 0.21
C ALA A 18 -17.78 -0.02 1.09
N ILE A 19 -17.62 -0.75 2.20
CA ILE A 19 -18.73 -1.01 3.13
C ILE A 19 -18.54 -0.27 4.46
N ASN A 20 -17.66 0.72 4.48
CA ASN A 20 -17.39 1.60 5.63
C ASN A 20 -16.99 0.87 6.91
N LYS A 21 -16.22 -0.21 6.79
CA LYS A 21 -15.67 -0.90 7.97
C LYS A 21 -14.59 -0.03 8.62
N PRO A 22 -14.55 0.01 9.98
CA PRO A 22 -13.50 0.78 10.66
C PRO A 22 -12.12 0.12 10.61
N THR A 23 -12.06 -1.20 10.62
CA THR A 23 -10.80 -1.95 10.64
C THR A 23 -10.88 -3.18 9.74
N VAL A 24 -9.71 -3.70 9.39
CA VAL A 24 -9.61 -4.94 8.64
C VAL A 24 -8.43 -5.76 9.17
N SER A 25 -8.64 -7.08 9.33
CA SER A 25 -7.57 -8.00 9.74
C SER A 25 -6.84 -8.51 8.49
N VAL A 26 -5.52 -8.55 8.57
CA VAL A 26 -4.66 -8.95 7.45
C VAL A 26 -3.67 -10.00 7.96
N PRO A 27 -3.41 -11.09 7.20
CA PRO A 27 -2.38 -12.04 7.58
C PRO A 27 -1.02 -11.36 7.71
N PHE A 28 -0.28 -11.73 8.76
CA PHE A 28 1.01 -11.10 9.02
C PHE A 28 2.03 -11.43 7.94
N SER A 29 2.70 -10.39 7.46
CA SER A 29 3.84 -10.47 6.57
C SER A 29 4.66 -9.21 6.83
N LYS A 30 5.96 -9.36 7.05
CA LYS A 30 6.83 -8.23 7.30
C LYS A 30 6.76 -7.21 6.16
N HIS A 31 6.72 -7.69 4.93
CA HIS A 31 6.63 -6.83 3.74
C HIS A 31 5.30 -6.08 3.69
N VAL A 32 4.18 -6.77 3.95
CA VAL A 32 2.86 -6.13 3.94
C VAL A 32 2.72 -5.14 5.11
N GLU A 33 3.29 -5.45 6.27
CA GLU A 33 3.32 -4.52 7.39
C GLU A 33 4.08 -3.23 7.05
N GLU A 34 5.20 -3.36 6.35
CA GLU A 34 5.97 -2.21 5.85
C GLU A 34 5.13 -1.35 4.90
N ILE A 35 4.40 -1.99 3.99
CA ILE A 35 3.49 -1.31 3.06
C ILE A 35 2.40 -0.58 3.84
N ALA A 36 1.80 -1.24 4.83
CA ALA A 36 0.74 -0.66 5.66
C ALA A 36 1.23 0.57 6.43
N ASN A 37 2.44 0.50 6.99
CA ASN A 37 3.04 1.63 7.69
C ASN A 37 3.33 2.79 6.74
N LYS A 38 3.73 2.52 5.51
CA LYS A 38 3.93 3.55 4.50
C LYS A 38 2.59 4.21 4.14
N LEU A 39 1.53 3.44 3.98
CA LEU A 39 0.20 3.98 3.71
C LEU A 39 -0.30 4.85 4.87
N LYS A 40 0.04 4.47 6.10
CA LYS A 40 -0.26 5.29 7.28
C LYS A 40 0.43 6.64 7.21
N SER A 41 1.72 6.66 6.85
CA SER A 41 2.47 7.91 6.74
C SER A 41 1.93 8.81 5.63
N LEU A 42 1.34 8.23 4.59
CA LEU A 42 0.72 8.98 3.50
C LEU A 42 -0.73 9.42 3.80
N GLY A 43 -1.32 8.92 4.89
CA GLY A 43 -2.67 9.28 5.27
C GLY A 43 -3.78 8.41 4.67
N TYR A 44 -3.44 7.35 3.96
CA TYR A 44 -4.45 6.46 3.36
C TYR A 44 -5.07 5.51 4.39
N VAL A 45 -4.34 5.15 5.44
CA VAL A 45 -4.89 4.41 6.57
C VAL A 45 -4.59 5.16 7.86
N ALA A 46 -5.42 4.94 8.89
CA ALA A 46 -5.30 5.68 10.14
C ALA A 46 -4.33 5.02 11.14
N GLY A 47 -4.19 3.70 11.09
CA GLY A 47 -3.32 3.01 12.03
C GLY A 47 -3.04 1.57 11.65
N VAL A 48 -1.98 1.03 12.25
CA VAL A 48 -1.57 -0.36 12.08
C VAL A 48 -1.25 -0.90 13.48
N GLU A 49 -1.92 -1.96 13.89
CA GLU A 49 -1.77 -2.54 15.23
C GLU A 49 -1.68 -4.06 15.18
N LYS A 50 -1.25 -4.67 16.27
CA LYS A 50 -1.28 -6.13 16.41
C LYS A 50 -2.72 -6.61 16.34
N GLY A 51 -2.96 -7.68 15.59
CA GLY A 51 -4.27 -8.29 15.53
C GLY A 51 -4.59 -9.13 16.78
N LYS A 52 -5.81 -9.63 16.83
CA LYS A 52 -6.26 -10.49 17.90
C LYS A 52 -5.52 -11.85 17.92
N LYS A 53 -5.06 -12.29 16.75
CA LYS A 53 -4.33 -13.55 16.58
C LYS A 53 -2.86 -13.25 16.28
N PRO A 54 -1.92 -14.11 16.71
CA PRO A 54 -0.49 -13.83 16.56
C PRO A 54 0.01 -13.78 15.12
N TYR A 55 -0.73 -14.36 14.18
CA TYR A 55 -0.34 -14.41 12.77
C TYR A 55 -1.05 -13.37 11.91
N GLU A 56 -1.71 -12.39 12.52
CA GLU A 56 -2.36 -11.32 11.75
C GLU A 56 -2.13 -9.97 12.42
N PHE A 57 -2.32 -8.91 11.65
CA PHE A 57 -2.31 -7.55 12.17
C PHE A 57 -3.58 -6.82 11.72
N GLU A 58 -3.89 -5.73 12.39
CA GLU A 58 -5.11 -4.99 12.15
C GLU A 58 -4.80 -3.61 11.60
N VAL A 59 -5.48 -3.25 10.53
CA VAL A 59 -5.33 -1.94 9.88
C VAL A 59 -6.60 -1.15 10.10
N THR A 60 -6.46 0.06 10.65
CA THR A 60 -7.57 0.98 10.86
C THR A 60 -7.69 1.87 9.61
N LEU A 61 -8.84 1.85 8.98
CA LEU A 61 -9.10 2.61 7.77
C LEU A 61 -9.25 4.10 8.09
N ALA A 62 -8.90 4.95 7.12
CA ALA A 62 -9.06 6.39 7.24
C ALA A 62 -10.23 6.86 6.38
N TYR A 63 -11.08 7.70 6.97
CA TYR A 63 -12.24 8.29 6.31
C TYR A 63 -12.17 9.81 6.40
N ASP A 64 -12.74 10.49 5.40
CA ASP A 64 -12.79 11.95 5.43
C ASP A 64 -13.95 12.44 6.30
N GLU A 65 -14.12 13.77 6.41
CA GLU A 65 -15.18 14.38 7.22
C GLU A 65 -16.58 13.98 6.77
N ARG A 66 -16.74 13.55 5.52
CA ARG A 66 -18.03 13.11 4.97
C ARG A 66 -18.22 11.60 5.09
N GLY A 67 -17.29 10.91 5.75
CA GLY A 67 -17.35 9.46 5.92
C GLY A 67 -16.93 8.66 4.69
N ARG A 68 -16.25 9.28 3.73
CA ARG A 68 -15.75 8.59 2.55
C ARG A 68 -14.35 8.04 2.78
N HIS A 69 -14.10 6.85 2.28
CA HIS A 69 -12.79 6.21 2.39
C HIS A 69 -11.72 7.05 1.68
N LYS A 70 -10.58 7.23 2.33
CA LYS A 70 -9.48 8.04 1.78
C LYS A 70 -8.83 7.41 0.55
N ILE A 71 -8.96 6.11 0.38
CA ILE A 71 -8.46 5.42 -0.82
C ILE A 71 -9.54 5.49 -1.90
N ASN A 72 -9.29 6.26 -2.95
CA ASN A 72 -10.24 6.38 -4.06
C ASN A 72 -10.06 5.27 -5.09
N GLY A 73 -8.82 4.82 -5.28
CA GLY A 73 -8.54 3.74 -6.21
C GLY A 73 -7.16 3.16 -6.01
N VAL A 74 -6.98 1.93 -6.48
CA VAL A 74 -5.70 1.21 -6.44
C VAL A 74 -5.51 0.50 -7.77
N LYS A 75 -4.32 0.61 -8.34
CA LYS A 75 -3.96 -0.10 -9.56
C LYS A 75 -2.72 -0.95 -9.30
N ARG A 76 -2.86 -2.26 -9.42
CA ARG A 76 -1.76 -3.20 -9.26
C ARG A 76 -0.78 -3.07 -10.43
N VAL A 77 0.52 -3.01 -10.15
CA VAL A 77 1.57 -2.96 -11.19
C VAL A 77 2.30 -4.29 -11.28
N SER A 78 3.04 -4.68 -10.25
CA SER A 78 3.69 -5.99 -10.21
C SER A 78 2.74 -7.08 -9.72
N LYS A 79 2.84 -8.26 -10.31
CA LYS A 79 2.05 -9.44 -9.92
C LYS A 79 2.98 -10.64 -9.78
N PRO A 80 2.58 -11.69 -9.06
CA PRO A 80 3.45 -12.89 -8.91
C PRO A 80 3.95 -13.48 -10.22
N GLY A 81 3.12 -13.48 -11.26
CA GLY A 81 3.49 -13.99 -12.58
C GLY A 81 4.16 -12.97 -13.48
N ARG A 82 4.23 -11.71 -13.06
CA ARG A 82 4.80 -10.64 -13.87
C ARG A 82 5.31 -9.51 -12.97
N ARG A 83 6.57 -9.61 -12.57
CA ARG A 83 7.23 -8.58 -11.75
C ARG A 83 7.71 -7.44 -12.64
N LEU A 84 7.45 -6.20 -12.23
CA LEU A 84 7.86 -5.00 -12.97
C LEU A 84 8.76 -4.14 -12.10
N TYR A 85 9.91 -3.77 -12.64
CA TYR A 85 10.94 -2.98 -11.95
C TYR A 85 11.16 -1.66 -12.67
N THR A 86 11.50 -0.62 -11.92
CA THR A 86 11.79 0.71 -12.46
C THR A 86 13.05 1.25 -11.82
N PRO A 87 14.02 1.76 -12.61
CA PRO A 87 15.13 2.54 -12.05
C PRO A 87 14.60 3.86 -11.50
N SER A 88 15.32 4.46 -10.56
CA SER A 88 14.89 5.70 -9.90
C SER A 88 14.59 6.84 -10.89
N ALA A 89 15.36 6.90 -11.99
CA ALA A 89 15.20 7.94 -12.99
C ALA A 89 13.87 7.86 -13.74
N GLU A 90 13.23 6.69 -13.76
CA GLU A 90 11.97 6.46 -14.47
C GLU A 90 10.75 6.42 -13.56
N ALA A 91 10.93 6.72 -12.28
CA ALA A 91 9.79 6.78 -11.36
C ALA A 91 8.93 8.00 -11.68
N HIS A 92 7.70 7.77 -12.08
CA HIS A 92 6.76 8.82 -12.50
C HIS A 92 5.81 9.20 -11.37
N SER A 93 5.29 10.43 -11.42
CA SER A 93 4.19 10.82 -10.55
C SER A 93 2.89 10.13 -11.00
N VAL A 94 2.00 9.90 -10.04
CA VAL A 94 0.71 9.23 -10.27
C VAL A 94 -0.40 10.27 -10.21
N LYS A 95 -1.33 10.23 -11.18
CA LYS A 95 -2.47 11.15 -11.21
C LYS A 95 -2.03 12.63 -11.07
N ASN A 96 -1.03 13.03 -11.83
CA ASN A 96 -0.47 14.39 -11.80
C ASN A 96 -0.02 14.83 -10.41
N GLY A 97 0.56 13.89 -9.64
CA GLY A 97 1.05 14.17 -8.29
C GLY A 97 0.01 13.99 -7.19
N MET A 98 -1.23 13.66 -7.51
CA MET A 98 -2.28 13.46 -6.52
C MET A 98 -2.29 12.05 -5.92
N GLY A 99 -1.61 11.12 -6.56
CA GLY A 99 -1.48 9.76 -6.06
C GLY A 99 -0.04 9.39 -5.79
N SER A 100 0.19 8.15 -5.38
CA SER A 100 1.53 7.63 -5.09
C SER A 100 1.69 6.24 -5.68
N ARG A 101 2.90 5.93 -6.13
CA ARG A 101 3.30 4.57 -6.50
C ARG A 101 4.19 4.05 -5.39
N LEU A 102 3.86 2.89 -4.85
CA LEU A 102 4.70 2.26 -3.84
C LEU A 102 5.70 1.34 -4.52
N ILE A 103 6.96 1.49 -4.14
CA ILE A 103 8.09 0.78 -4.75
C ILE A 103 8.86 0.05 -3.67
N SER A 104 9.09 -1.25 -3.85
CA SER A 104 9.92 -2.05 -2.96
C SER A 104 11.38 -1.90 -3.36
N THR A 105 12.18 -1.27 -2.51
CA THR A 105 13.59 -1.00 -2.77
C THR A 105 14.49 -1.65 -1.72
N PRO A 106 15.82 -1.74 -1.97
CA PRO A 106 16.74 -2.20 -0.91
C PRO A 106 16.73 -1.34 0.35
N ARG A 107 16.18 -0.12 0.27
CA ARG A 107 16.04 0.78 1.43
C ARG A 107 14.65 0.72 2.07
N GLY A 108 13.83 -0.27 1.68
CA GLY A 108 12.48 -0.43 2.19
C GLY A 108 11.43 -0.02 1.17
N VAL A 109 10.17 0.05 1.61
CA VAL A 109 9.07 0.47 0.75
C VAL A 109 9.04 2.00 0.70
N LEU A 110 9.19 2.55 -0.49
CA LEU A 110 9.22 3.99 -0.73
C LEU A 110 8.14 4.40 -1.72
N THR A 111 7.77 5.69 -1.69
CA THR A 111 6.90 6.25 -2.72
C THR A 111 7.74 6.61 -3.94
N ASP A 112 7.07 6.90 -5.06
CA ASP A 112 7.76 7.35 -6.27
C ASP A 112 8.60 8.60 -6.03
N SER A 113 8.08 9.57 -5.27
CA SER A 113 8.82 10.80 -4.97
C SER A 113 10.02 10.55 -4.06
N GLU A 114 9.88 9.66 -3.07
CA GLU A 114 11.00 9.29 -2.20
C GLU A 114 12.08 8.54 -2.97
N ALA A 115 11.69 7.61 -3.85
CA ALA A 115 12.64 6.87 -4.68
C ALA A 115 13.45 7.78 -5.58
N ARG A 116 12.82 8.81 -6.16
CA ARG A 116 13.51 9.82 -6.95
C ARG A 116 14.51 10.62 -6.11
N LYS A 117 14.10 11.01 -4.90
CA LYS A 117 14.96 11.79 -3.98
C LYS A 117 16.23 11.04 -3.58
N VAL A 118 16.08 9.77 -3.21
CA VAL A 118 17.24 8.97 -2.76
C VAL A 118 17.93 8.23 -3.90
N ARG A 119 17.41 8.37 -5.14
CA ARG A 119 17.97 7.78 -6.36
C ARG A 119 18.09 6.26 -6.27
N VAL A 120 17.00 5.62 -5.83
CA VAL A 120 16.92 4.16 -5.72
C VAL A 120 15.75 3.66 -6.54
N GLY A 121 15.97 2.62 -7.33
CA GLY A 121 14.89 1.94 -8.05
C GLY A 121 14.48 0.66 -7.34
N GLY A 122 13.45 0.02 -7.83
CA GLY A 122 12.96 -1.22 -7.25
C GLY A 122 11.73 -1.76 -7.97
N GLU A 123 11.07 -2.70 -7.31
CA GLU A 123 9.85 -3.31 -7.82
C GLU A 123 8.65 -2.39 -7.64
N ASN A 124 7.94 -2.10 -8.72
CA ASN A 124 6.71 -1.30 -8.67
C ASN A 124 5.57 -2.16 -8.13
N LEU A 125 5.12 -1.89 -6.91
CA LEU A 125 4.08 -2.70 -6.27
C LEU A 125 2.69 -2.34 -6.78
N PHE A 126 2.26 -1.12 -6.54
CA PHE A 126 0.95 -0.64 -6.98
C PHE A 126 0.89 0.89 -6.92
N GLU A 127 -0.13 1.43 -7.58
CA GLU A 127 -0.45 2.85 -7.52
C GLU A 127 -1.70 3.03 -6.66
N ILE A 128 -1.74 4.09 -5.87
CA ILE A 128 -2.86 4.38 -4.97
C ILE A 128 -3.16 5.89 -5.00
N TRP A 129 -4.44 6.22 -4.97
CA TRP A 129 -4.87 7.61 -4.95
C TRP A 129 -6.17 7.80 -4.19
#